data_573b4c20a0da9f1193119a66e0e684da
#
_entry.id   573b4c20a0da9f1193119a66e0e684da
#
_cell.length_a   1.000
_cell.length_b   1.000
_cell.length_c   1.000
_cell.angle_alpha   90.00
_cell.angle_beta   90.00
_cell.angle_gamma   90.00
#
_symmetry.space_group_name_H-M   'P 1'
#
loop_
_entity.id
_entity.type
_entity.pdbx_description
1 polymer ?
#
loop_
_entity_poly.entity_id
_entity_poly.type
_entity_poly.pdbx_seq_one_letter_code
_entity_poly.pdbx_strand_id
1 'polypeptide(L)'
;MGLPRSRLGVLLIGVFVSVMGLTPMLAALDVIPSPDSSFHAPRWIVFLAGSMFFTVGMWILMQALVGEDRARVFGAAVGFSVLVGLAFLANWIAFGSGTREGCSSSTSFLGLGSSRTAAELECRAAFGYGAIFLDIIIARGIGWWLGNKALPGNRVARAVEKLSEGAMLVLLLPLIVLAFLLQGAKSGGERLFNRLRGKPPAK
;
A
#
# COMPACT_ATOMS: atom_id res chain seq x y z
N MET A 1 -36.32 -11.47 13.30
CA MET A 1 -35.84 -10.48 12.28
C MET A 1 -34.52 -10.98 11.69
N GLY A 2 -34.55 -11.47 10.41
CA GLY A 2 -33.34 -11.97 9.74
C GLY A 2 -32.54 -10.82 9.19
N LEU A 3 -31.21 -10.84 9.37
CA LEU A 3 -30.31 -9.89 8.72
C LEU A 3 -30.41 -10.05 7.20
N PRO A 4 -30.48 -8.96 6.42
CA PRO A 4 -30.48 -9.05 4.97
C PRO A 4 -29.22 -9.77 4.49
N ARG A 5 -29.34 -10.64 3.49
CA ARG A 5 -28.26 -11.51 2.96
C ARG A 5 -26.95 -10.75 2.68
N SER A 6 -27.05 -9.49 2.25
CA SER A 6 -25.90 -8.62 2.01
C SER A 6 -25.11 -8.30 3.29
N ARG A 7 -25.80 -8.07 4.41
CA ARG A 7 -25.13 -7.77 5.70
C ARG A 7 -24.45 -9.01 6.30
N LEU A 8 -25.02 -10.17 6.11
CA LEU A 8 -24.39 -11.43 6.57
C LEU A 8 -23.07 -11.67 5.84
N GLY A 9 -23.00 -11.42 4.53
CA GLY A 9 -21.75 -11.52 3.78
C GLY A 9 -20.67 -10.58 4.29
N VAL A 10 -21.01 -9.31 4.56
CA VAL A 10 -20.07 -8.32 5.12
C VAL A 10 -19.58 -8.73 6.52
N LEU A 11 -20.48 -9.25 7.38
CA LEU A 11 -20.11 -9.78 8.70
C LEU A 11 -19.12 -10.93 8.59
N LEU A 12 -19.37 -11.92 7.72
CA LEU A 12 -18.47 -13.05 7.51
C LEU A 12 -17.09 -12.61 7.02
N ILE A 13 -17.03 -11.67 6.09
CA ILE A 13 -15.77 -11.08 5.61
C ILE A 13 -15.05 -10.37 6.76
N GLY A 14 -15.74 -9.56 7.54
CA GLY A 14 -15.16 -8.84 8.67
C GLY A 14 -14.58 -9.79 9.73
N VAL A 15 -15.32 -10.85 10.09
CA VAL A 15 -14.84 -11.90 11.00
C VAL A 15 -13.60 -12.60 10.43
N PHE A 16 -13.65 -13.01 9.17
CA PHE A 16 -12.54 -13.70 8.51
C PHE A 16 -11.27 -12.84 8.51
N VAL A 17 -11.36 -11.57 8.10
CA VAL A 17 -10.22 -10.64 8.07
C VAL A 17 -9.70 -10.37 9.48
N SER A 18 -10.60 -10.23 10.49
CA SER A 18 -10.18 -10.05 11.89
C SER A 18 -9.43 -11.27 12.43
N VAL A 19 -9.90 -12.47 12.15
CA VAL A 19 -9.24 -13.73 12.57
C VAL A 19 -7.88 -13.87 11.87
N MET A 20 -7.80 -13.58 10.57
CA MET A 20 -6.52 -13.58 9.84
C MET A 20 -5.52 -12.58 10.42
N GLY A 21 -5.97 -11.42 10.91
CA GLY A 21 -5.11 -10.47 11.58
C GLY A 21 -4.71 -10.88 13.00
N LEU A 22 -5.66 -11.46 13.75
CA LEU A 22 -5.44 -11.88 15.14
C LEU A 22 -4.43 -13.03 15.25
N THR A 23 -4.46 -13.97 14.32
CA THR A 23 -3.57 -15.15 14.35
C THR A 23 -2.08 -14.77 14.40
N PRO A 24 -1.53 -13.93 13.46
CA PRO A 24 -0.13 -13.54 13.55
C PRO A 24 0.17 -12.63 14.75
N MET A 25 -0.79 -11.85 15.25
CA MET A 25 -0.60 -11.08 16.48
C MET A 25 -0.39 -11.99 17.69
N LEU A 26 -1.21 -13.03 17.84
CA LEU A 26 -1.10 -14.00 18.93
C LEU A 26 0.18 -14.82 18.82
N ALA A 27 0.61 -15.17 17.61
CA ALA A 27 1.88 -15.84 17.37
C ALA A 27 3.08 -14.94 17.71
N ALA A 28 3.03 -13.64 17.36
CA ALA A 28 4.07 -12.69 17.71
C ALA A 28 4.19 -12.42 19.21
N LEU A 29 3.11 -12.61 19.97
CA LEU A 29 3.04 -12.47 21.43
C LEU A 29 3.32 -13.80 22.18
N ASP A 30 3.73 -14.86 21.50
CA ASP A 30 3.94 -16.21 22.07
C ASP A 30 2.71 -16.85 22.74
N VAL A 31 1.51 -16.33 22.47
CA VAL A 31 0.26 -16.94 22.93
C VAL A 31 -0.01 -18.23 22.16
N ILE A 32 0.30 -18.22 20.87
CA ILE A 32 0.33 -19.44 20.04
C ILE A 32 1.79 -19.84 19.90
N PRO A 33 2.18 -21.03 20.38
CA PRO A 33 3.57 -21.48 20.28
C PRO A 33 3.94 -21.64 18.80
N SER A 34 4.87 -20.83 18.34
CA SER A 34 5.41 -20.87 16.98
C SER A 34 6.94 -20.87 17.07
N PRO A 35 7.61 -21.79 16.37
CA PRO A 35 9.07 -21.83 16.39
C PRO A 35 9.62 -20.55 15.76
N ASP A 36 10.70 -19.99 16.33
CA ASP A 36 11.35 -18.77 15.84
C ASP A 36 11.80 -18.88 14.38
N SER A 37 12.13 -20.09 13.94
CA SER A 37 12.47 -20.40 12.54
C SER A 37 11.33 -20.16 11.54
N SER A 38 10.09 -20.04 12.03
CA SER A 38 8.92 -19.73 11.18
C SER A 38 8.81 -18.25 10.83
N PHE A 39 9.50 -17.38 11.56
CA PHE A 39 9.47 -15.95 11.34
C PHE A 39 10.73 -15.48 10.60
N HIS A 40 10.56 -15.09 9.34
CA HIS A 40 11.63 -14.47 8.55
C HIS A 40 11.75 -12.96 8.83
N ALA A 41 11.01 -12.45 9.81
CA ALA A 41 10.97 -11.06 10.24
C ALA A 41 10.92 -10.96 11.78
N PRO A 42 11.37 -9.85 12.37
CA PRO A 42 11.21 -9.61 13.81
C PRO A 42 9.74 -9.72 14.24
N ARG A 43 9.48 -10.27 15.41
CA ARG A 43 8.12 -10.49 15.93
C ARG A 43 7.24 -9.25 15.93
N TRP A 44 7.83 -8.06 16.21
CA TRP A 44 7.08 -6.80 16.18
C TRP A 44 6.56 -6.44 14.78
N ILE A 45 7.27 -6.85 13.71
CA ILE A 45 6.79 -6.67 12.32
C ILE A 45 5.58 -7.55 12.04
N VAL A 46 5.64 -8.81 12.52
CA VAL A 46 4.53 -9.76 12.39
C VAL A 46 3.30 -9.25 13.16
N PHE A 47 3.52 -8.72 14.37
CA PHE A 47 2.47 -8.09 15.17
C PHE A 47 1.87 -6.87 14.45
N LEU A 48 2.70 -5.98 13.90
CA LEU A 48 2.25 -4.81 13.17
C LEU A 48 1.43 -5.18 11.94
N ALA A 49 1.89 -6.15 11.15
CA ALA A 49 1.15 -6.63 9.98
C ALA A 49 -0.21 -7.23 10.40
N GLY A 50 -0.23 -8.08 11.43
CA GLY A 50 -1.46 -8.65 11.98
C GLY A 50 -2.44 -7.57 12.47
N SER A 51 -1.94 -6.55 13.17
CA SER A 51 -2.76 -5.46 13.71
C SER A 51 -3.45 -4.64 12.62
N MET A 52 -2.83 -4.48 11.45
CA MET A 52 -3.45 -3.80 10.32
C MET A 52 -4.66 -4.58 9.80
N PHE A 53 -4.51 -5.88 9.56
CA PHE A 53 -5.63 -6.74 9.12
C PHE A 53 -6.74 -6.79 10.18
N PHE A 54 -6.37 -6.94 11.46
CA PHE A 54 -7.32 -6.94 12.56
C PHE A 54 -8.14 -5.64 12.60
N THR A 55 -7.47 -4.49 12.49
CA THR A 55 -8.12 -3.16 12.51
C THR A 55 -9.07 -2.98 11.33
N VAL A 56 -8.69 -3.41 10.13
CA VAL A 56 -9.55 -3.39 8.94
C VAL A 56 -10.74 -4.32 9.13
N GLY A 57 -10.53 -5.53 9.63
CA GLY A 57 -11.60 -6.49 9.90
C GLY A 57 -12.61 -5.95 10.91
N MET A 58 -12.14 -5.34 12.00
CA MET A 58 -13.00 -4.68 13.00
C MET A 58 -13.79 -3.51 12.42
N TRP A 59 -13.21 -2.74 11.52
CA TRP A 59 -13.93 -1.67 10.82
C TRP A 59 -15.05 -2.22 9.93
N ILE A 60 -14.79 -3.29 9.18
CA ILE A 60 -15.81 -3.97 8.36
C ILE A 60 -16.94 -4.48 9.25
N LEU A 61 -16.63 -5.07 10.41
CA LEU A 61 -17.63 -5.52 11.38
C LEU A 61 -18.47 -4.36 11.91
N MET A 62 -17.82 -3.23 12.25
CA MET A 62 -18.53 -2.03 12.69
C MET A 62 -19.49 -1.49 11.62
N GLN A 63 -19.08 -1.47 10.35
CA GLN A 63 -19.98 -1.08 9.25
C GLN A 63 -21.23 -1.96 9.17
N ALA A 64 -21.06 -3.27 9.34
CA ALA A 64 -22.17 -4.21 9.27
C ALA A 64 -23.12 -4.09 10.47
N LEU A 65 -22.61 -3.80 11.66
CA LEU A 65 -23.36 -3.78 12.92
C LEU A 65 -24.00 -2.41 13.20
N VAL A 66 -23.26 -1.32 13.01
CA VAL A 66 -23.64 0.03 13.46
C VAL A 66 -24.17 0.90 12.31
N GLY A 67 -23.87 0.51 11.07
CA GLY A 67 -24.26 1.23 9.86
C GLY A 67 -23.17 2.18 9.34
N GLU A 68 -23.30 2.55 8.07
CA GLU A 68 -22.28 3.29 7.31
C GLU A 68 -21.94 4.67 7.89
N ASP A 69 -22.96 5.41 8.34
CA ASP A 69 -22.77 6.80 8.80
C ASP A 69 -21.89 6.89 10.05
N ARG A 70 -22.09 5.99 11.01
CA ARG A 70 -21.27 5.94 12.22
C ARG A 70 -19.89 5.33 11.97
N ALA A 71 -19.80 4.34 11.11
CA ALA A 71 -18.54 3.71 10.74
C ALA A 71 -17.62 4.65 9.92
N ARG A 72 -18.17 5.65 9.23
CA ARG A 72 -17.39 6.61 8.42
C ARG A 72 -16.39 7.41 9.24
N VAL A 73 -16.74 7.81 10.45
CA VAL A 73 -15.84 8.55 11.35
C VAL A 73 -14.62 7.69 11.73
N PHE A 74 -14.85 6.42 12.01
CA PHE A 74 -13.77 5.45 12.31
C PHE A 74 -12.98 5.06 11.07
N GLY A 75 -13.60 5.06 9.89
CA GLY A 75 -12.97 4.67 8.63
C GLY A 75 -11.74 5.51 8.29
N ALA A 76 -11.80 6.82 8.52
CA ALA A 76 -10.66 7.71 8.31
C ALA A 76 -9.49 7.38 9.26
N ALA A 77 -9.77 7.12 10.52
CA ALA A 77 -8.75 6.75 11.51
C ALA A 77 -8.14 5.39 11.20
N VAL A 78 -8.95 4.41 10.82
CA VAL A 78 -8.49 3.08 10.39
C VAL A 78 -7.64 3.19 9.13
N GLY A 79 -8.11 3.91 8.11
CA GLY A 79 -7.35 4.13 6.89
C GLY A 79 -6.00 4.78 7.15
N PHE A 80 -5.96 5.80 8.01
CA PHE A 80 -4.71 6.44 8.41
C PHE A 80 -3.78 5.50 9.18
N SER A 81 -4.30 4.70 10.12
CA SER A 81 -3.52 3.71 10.88
C SER A 81 -2.91 2.64 9.96
N VAL A 82 -3.68 2.14 8.99
CA VAL A 82 -3.19 1.19 7.98
C VAL A 82 -2.10 1.83 7.11
N LEU A 83 -2.29 3.07 6.67
CA LEU A 83 -1.31 3.80 5.87
C LEU A 83 0.02 3.96 6.64
N VAL A 84 -0.04 4.36 7.91
CA VAL A 84 1.13 4.47 8.79
C VAL A 84 1.79 3.11 8.98
N GLY A 85 1.02 2.05 9.23
CA GLY A 85 1.54 0.69 9.34
C GLY A 85 2.26 0.22 8.08
N LEU A 86 1.69 0.48 6.89
CA LEU A 86 2.33 0.19 5.60
C LEU A 86 3.63 0.96 5.41
N ALA A 87 3.66 2.24 5.79
CA ALA A 87 4.87 3.05 5.73
C ALA A 87 5.97 2.47 6.65
N PHE A 88 5.61 2.07 7.87
CA PHE A 88 6.55 1.41 8.79
C PHE A 88 7.11 0.11 8.22
N LEU A 89 6.25 -0.75 7.65
CA LEU A 89 6.68 -2.00 7.00
C LEU A 89 7.60 -1.73 5.80
N ALA A 90 7.21 -0.80 4.93
CA ALA A 90 7.99 -0.45 3.75
C ALA A 90 9.36 0.14 4.14
N ASN A 91 9.40 1.05 5.14
CA ASN A 91 10.63 1.61 5.68
C ASN A 91 11.52 0.53 6.30
N TRP A 92 10.93 -0.41 7.06
CA TRP A 92 11.71 -1.51 7.63
C TRP A 92 12.30 -2.40 6.54
N ILE A 93 11.55 -2.74 5.49
CA ILE A 93 12.06 -3.56 4.38
C ILE A 93 13.17 -2.81 3.63
N ALA A 94 13.01 -1.52 3.39
CA ALA A 94 13.96 -0.71 2.64
C ALA A 94 15.26 -0.44 3.41
N PHE A 95 15.14 -0.01 4.67
CA PHE A 95 16.24 0.56 5.46
C PHE A 95 16.59 -0.26 6.68
N GLY A 96 15.79 -1.27 7.06
CA GLY A 96 16.04 -2.10 8.22
C GLY A 96 17.31 -2.95 8.07
N SER A 97 17.90 -3.32 9.21
CA SER A 97 19.04 -4.22 9.28
C SER A 97 18.62 -5.67 8.98
N GLY A 98 19.52 -6.46 8.39
CA GLY A 98 19.35 -7.87 8.05
C GLY A 98 19.34 -8.13 6.55
N THR A 99 19.73 -9.36 6.19
CA THR A 99 19.67 -9.85 4.81
C THR A 99 18.24 -10.11 4.40
N ARG A 100 17.87 -9.74 3.19
CA ARG A 100 16.54 -9.99 2.60
C ARG A 100 16.64 -11.20 1.67
N GLU A 101 16.75 -12.39 2.27
CA GLU A 101 16.71 -13.63 1.51
C GLU A 101 15.29 -13.85 0.96
N GLY A 102 15.18 -14.17 -0.33
CA GLY A 102 13.91 -14.52 -0.97
C GLY A 102 13.20 -13.38 -1.73
N CYS A 103 13.80 -12.22 -1.96
CA CYS A 103 13.28 -11.27 -2.92
C CYS A 103 13.30 -11.87 -4.32
N SER A 104 12.12 -12.12 -4.90
CA SER A 104 11.97 -12.53 -6.29
C SER A 104 11.22 -11.46 -7.07
N SER A 105 11.73 -11.06 -8.23
CA SER A 105 11.00 -10.22 -9.17
C SER A 105 10.39 -11.12 -10.24
N SER A 106 9.06 -11.08 -10.37
CA SER A 106 8.36 -11.72 -11.47
C SER A 106 7.79 -10.65 -12.39
N THR A 107 8.23 -10.63 -13.64
CA THR A 107 7.63 -9.81 -14.68
C THR A 107 6.84 -10.73 -15.61
N SER A 108 5.52 -10.57 -15.62
CA SER A 108 4.65 -11.24 -16.58
C SER A 108 4.09 -10.20 -17.55
N PHE A 109 4.47 -10.31 -18.80
CA PHE A 109 3.90 -9.51 -19.88
C PHE A 109 3.36 -10.44 -20.96
N LEU A 110 2.07 -10.38 -21.24
CA LEU A 110 1.39 -11.20 -22.27
C LEU A 110 1.61 -12.71 -22.13
N GLY A 111 1.64 -13.25 -20.92
CA GLY A 111 1.81 -14.69 -20.70
C GLY A 111 3.27 -15.18 -20.78
N LEU A 112 4.22 -14.31 -21.10
CA LEU A 112 5.65 -14.58 -21.01
C LEU A 112 6.14 -14.04 -19.66
N GLY A 113 6.26 -14.91 -18.68
CA GLY A 113 6.76 -14.58 -17.36
C GLY A 113 8.20 -15.04 -17.20
N SER A 114 9.09 -14.14 -16.77
CA SER A 114 10.39 -14.52 -16.24
C SER A 114 10.41 -14.18 -14.73
N SER A 115 10.75 -15.15 -13.90
CA SER A 115 11.06 -14.93 -12.49
C SER A 115 12.56 -15.02 -12.31
N ARG A 116 13.15 -14.00 -11.68
CA ARG A 116 14.55 -14.04 -11.25
C ARG A 116 14.63 -13.66 -9.78
N THR A 117 15.62 -14.19 -9.08
CA THR A 117 15.98 -13.66 -7.78
C THR A 117 16.48 -12.23 -7.98
N ALA A 118 15.75 -11.27 -7.41
CA ALA A 118 16.19 -9.87 -7.43
C ALA A 118 17.40 -9.71 -6.51
N ALA A 119 18.36 -8.88 -6.91
CA ALA A 119 19.43 -8.51 -6.01
C ALA A 119 18.84 -7.76 -4.80
N GLU A 120 19.43 -7.94 -3.62
CA GLU A 120 18.96 -7.28 -2.38
C GLU A 120 18.79 -5.76 -2.56
N LEU A 121 19.68 -5.13 -3.33
CA LEU A 121 19.61 -3.71 -3.65
C LEU A 121 18.35 -3.34 -4.46
N GLU A 122 17.98 -4.16 -5.45
CA GLU A 122 16.77 -3.92 -6.26
C GLU A 122 15.51 -3.99 -5.40
N CYS A 123 15.47 -4.96 -4.47
CA CYS A 123 14.37 -5.11 -3.54
C CYS A 123 14.27 -3.90 -2.59
N ARG A 124 15.39 -3.53 -1.97
CA ARG A 124 15.45 -2.37 -1.07
C ARG A 124 15.10 -1.07 -1.78
N ALA A 125 15.54 -0.89 -3.02
CA ALA A 125 15.23 0.29 -3.81
C ALA A 125 13.73 0.38 -4.15
N ALA A 126 13.10 -0.74 -4.55
CA ALA A 126 11.67 -0.77 -4.85
C ALA A 126 10.82 -0.45 -3.61
N PHE A 127 11.11 -1.10 -2.48
CA PHE A 127 10.41 -0.81 -1.22
C PHE A 127 10.74 0.58 -0.68
N GLY A 128 11.98 1.07 -0.84
CA GLY A 128 12.40 2.41 -0.44
C GLY A 128 11.65 3.50 -1.21
N TYR A 129 11.47 3.31 -2.50
CA TYR A 129 10.65 4.22 -3.31
C TYR A 129 9.20 4.26 -2.79
N GLY A 130 8.61 3.09 -2.53
CA GLY A 130 7.26 3.00 -1.95
C GLY A 130 7.16 3.61 -0.54
N ALA A 131 8.18 3.39 0.30
CA ALA A 131 8.24 3.96 1.65
C ALA A 131 8.26 5.50 1.62
N ILE A 132 9.15 6.10 0.83
CA ILE A 132 9.24 7.55 0.66
C ILE A 132 7.90 8.12 0.15
N PHE A 133 7.26 7.43 -0.80
CA PHE A 133 5.97 7.85 -1.32
C PHE A 133 4.88 7.86 -0.25
N LEU A 134 4.80 6.81 0.58
CA LEU A 134 3.86 6.73 1.71
C LEU A 134 4.16 7.79 2.76
N ASP A 135 5.43 8.03 3.10
CA ASP A 135 5.83 9.04 4.07
C ASP A 135 5.41 10.45 3.63
N ILE A 136 5.54 10.76 2.34
CA ILE A 136 5.08 12.04 1.77
C ILE A 136 3.55 12.18 1.86
N ILE A 137 2.80 11.11 1.56
CA ILE A 137 1.33 11.12 1.70
C ILE A 137 0.92 11.36 3.14
N ILE A 138 1.58 10.69 4.10
CA ILE A 138 1.31 10.85 5.52
C ILE A 138 1.65 12.27 5.98
N ALA A 139 2.83 12.79 5.61
CA ALA A 139 3.26 14.14 5.94
C ALA A 139 2.27 15.19 5.39
N ARG A 140 1.80 15.00 4.15
CA ARG A 140 0.78 15.86 3.54
C ARG A 140 -0.54 15.80 4.30
N GLY A 141 -1.01 14.59 4.64
CA GLY A 141 -2.24 14.40 5.42
C GLY A 141 -2.18 15.06 6.79
N ILE A 142 -1.07 14.91 7.50
CA ILE A 142 -0.82 15.56 8.79
C ILE A 142 -0.75 17.08 8.62
N GLY A 143 0.00 17.59 7.63
CA GLY A 143 0.13 19.01 7.33
C GLY A 143 -1.22 19.66 7.05
N TRP A 144 -2.04 19.02 6.22
CA TRP A 144 -3.40 19.48 5.92
C TRP A 144 -4.29 19.50 7.18
N TRP A 145 -4.25 18.44 7.98
CA TRP A 145 -5.05 18.34 9.20
C TRP A 145 -4.63 19.40 10.23
N LEU A 146 -3.32 19.58 10.46
CA LEU A 146 -2.78 20.60 11.35
C LEU A 146 -3.15 22.01 10.87
N GLY A 147 -3.01 22.30 9.58
CA GLY A 147 -3.27 23.61 9.03
C GLY A 147 -4.74 24.02 9.05
N ASN A 148 -5.64 23.05 8.83
CA ASN A 148 -7.06 23.32 8.70
C ASN A 148 -7.85 23.13 10.00
N LYS A 149 -7.44 22.19 10.86
CA LYS A 149 -8.22 21.80 12.04
C LYS A 149 -7.58 22.15 13.38
N ALA A 150 -6.29 21.87 13.54
CA ALA A 150 -5.65 22.01 14.84
C ALA A 150 -5.02 23.40 15.05
N LEU A 151 -4.38 23.96 14.04
CA LEU A 151 -3.62 25.21 14.13
C LEU A 151 -3.82 26.05 12.85
N PRO A 152 -5.02 26.62 12.63
CA PRO A 152 -5.31 27.41 11.44
C PRO A 152 -4.34 28.60 11.32
N GLY A 153 -3.73 28.74 10.14
CA GLY A 153 -2.76 29.81 9.86
C GLY A 153 -1.30 29.50 10.26
N ASN A 154 -1.00 28.33 10.80
CA ASN A 154 0.36 27.95 11.18
C ASN A 154 1.27 27.88 9.95
N ARG A 155 2.41 28.63 10.01
CA ARG A 155 3.40 28.68 8.93
C ARG A 155 4.07 27.32 8.68
N VAL A 156 4.30 26.53 9.74
CA VAL A 156 4.91 25.20 9.65
C VAL A 156 4.00 24.23 8.90
N ALA A 157 2.70 24.21 9.23
CA ALA A 157 1.73 23.34 8.54
C ALA A 157 1.68 23.65 7.03
N ARG A 158 1.66 24.93 6.65
CA ARG A 158 1.70 25.36 5.25
C ARG A 158 3.04 25.03 4.56
N ALA A 159 4.15 25.11 5.28
CA ALA A 159 5.45 24.72 4.74
C ALA A 159 5.52 23.20 4.48
N VAL A 160 5.02 22.38 5.40
CA VAL A 160 4.95 20.91 5.24
C VAL A 160 4.06 20.55 4.04
N GLU A 161 2.91 21.21 3.88
CA GLU A 161 2.01 20.99 2.75
C GLU A 161 2.70 21.31 1.41
N LYS A 162 3.32 22.48 1.27
CA LYS A 162 4.04 22.89 0.05
C LYS A 162 5.26 21.99 -0.26
N LEU A 163 6.04 21.63 0.77
CA LEU A 163 7.17 20.73 0.61
C LEU A 163 6.72 19.34 0.14
N SER A 164 5.64 18.80 0.73
CA SER A 164 5.09 17.52 0.34
C SER A 164 4.52 17.51 -1.08
N GLU A 165 3.94 18.63 -1.53
CA GLU A 165 3.51 18.81 -2.93
C GLU A 165 4.69 18.76 -3.90
N GLY A 166 5.74 19.53 -3.61
CA GLY A 166 6.96 19.53 -4.42
C GLY A 166 7.64 18.16 -4.46
N ALA A 167 7.78 17.52 -3.31
CA ALA A 167 8.36 16.18 -3.21
C ALA A 167 7.54 15.14 -3.98
N MET A 168 6.21 15.20 -3.91
CA MET A 168 5.33 14.30 -4.64
C MET A 168 5.46 14.46 -6.16
N LEU A 169 5.57 15.69 -6.66
CA LEU A 169 5.80 15.96 -8.07
C LEU A 169 7.14 15.38 -8.55
N VAL A 170 8.22 15.59 -7.79
CA VAL A 170 9.54 15.02 -8.11
C VAL A 170 9.50 13.49 -8.14
N LEU A 171 8.79 12.87 -7.21
CA LEU A 171 8.69 11.42 -7.11
C LEU A 171 7.83 10.81 -8.24
N LEU A 172 6.78 11.51 -8.66
CA LEU A 172 5.91 11.07 -9.76
C LEU A 172 6.53 11.32 -11.15
N LEU A 173 7.46 12.27 -11.27
CA LEU A 173 8.06 12.65 -12.54
C LEU A 173 8.66 11.46 -13.32
N PRO A 174 9.46 10.55 -12.73
CA PRO A 174 9.99 9.39 -13.45
C PRO A 174 8.88 8.44 -13.92
N LEU A 175 7.80 8.27 -13.15
CA LEU A 175 6.66 7.45 -13.53
C LEU A 175 5.87 8.08 -14.69
N ILE A 176 5.70 9.40 -14.67
CA ILE A 176 5.05 10.16 -15.75
C ILE A 176 5.89 10.04 -17.02
N VAL A 177 7.20 10.26 -16.94
CA VAL A 177 8.11 10.13 -18.08
C VAL A 177 8.07 8.69 -18.64
N LEU A 178 8.11 7.68 -17.78
CA LEU A 178 8.01 6.28 -18.20
C LEU A 178 6.67 6.00 -18.90
N ALA A 179 5.56 6.50 -18.37
CA ALA A 179 4.24 6.35 -18.98
C ALA A 179 4.19 6.99 -20.38
N PHE A 180 4.76 8.19 -20.56
CA PHE A 180 4.86 8.84 -21.85
C PHE A 180 5.72 8.06 -22.85
N LEU A 181 6.86 7.52 -22.40
CA LEU A 181 7.73 6.70 -23.24
C LEU A 181 7.03 5.41 -23.68
N LEU A 182 6.30 4.75 -22.77
CA LEU A 182 5.53 3.53 -23.10
C LEU A 182 4.38 3.82 -24.08
N GLN A 183 3.66 4.95 -23.91
CA GLN A 183 2.64 5.36 -24.87
C GLN A 183 3.24 5.70 -26.25
N GLY A 184 4.38 6.38 -26.27
CA GLY A 184 5.11 6.69 -27.51
C GLY A 184 5.56 5.43 -28.24
N ALA A 185 6.09 4.45 -27.50
CA ALA A 185 6.52 3.17 -28.04
C ALA A 185 5.33 2.37 -28.61
N LYS A 186 4.19 2.35 -27.93
CA LYS A 186 2.96 1.68 -28.39
C LYS A 186 2.45 2.30 -29.70
N SER A 187 2.33 3.64 -29.75
CA SER A 187 1.86 4.33 -30.95
C SER A 187 2.82 4.22 -32.13
N GLY A 188 4.13 4.20 -31.87
CA GLY A 188 5.17 3.95 -32.87
C GLY A 188 5.12 2.53 -33.42
N GLY A 189 4.95 1.54 -32.54
CA GLY A 189 4.81 0.13 -32.90
C GLY A 189 3.59 -0.14 -33.78
N GLU A 190 2.45 0.44 -33.46
CA GLU A 190 1.22 0.30 -34.27
C GLU A 190 1.38 0.94 -35.66
N ARG A 191 2.05 2.09 -35.77
CA ARG A 191 2.33 2.74 -37.07
C ARG A 191 3.27 1.91 -37.93
N LEU A 192 4.30 1.32 -37.32
CA LEU A 192 5.25 0.43 -38.01
C LEU A 192 4.56 -0.85 -38.50
N PHE A 193 3.75 -1.47 -37.63
CA PHE A 193 2.98 -2.66 -37.97
C PHE A 193 1.95 -2.43 -39.07
N ASN A 194 1.27 -1.29 -39.05
CA ASN A 194 0.32 -0.90 -40.10
C ASN A 194 1.02 -0.62 -41.44
N ARG A 195 2.23 -0.03 -41.43
CA ARG A 195 3.06 0.13 -42.66
C ARG A 195 3.49 -1.19 -43.22
N LEU A 196 3.93 -2.14 -42.39
CA LEU A 196 4.35 -3.48 -42.83
C LEU A 196 3.17 -4.30 -43.38
N ARG A 197 1.94 -4.04 -42.91
CA ARG A 197 0.70 -4.68 -43.39
C ARG A 197 0.10 -4.02 -44.67
N GLY A 198 0.71 -2.96 -45.18
CA GLY A 198 0.22 -2.27 -46.38
C GLY A 198 -1.10 -1.52 -46.19
N LYS A 199 -1.53 -1.25 -44.91
CA LYS A 199 -2.72 -0.46 -44.64
C LYS A 199 -2.39 1.03 -44.69
N PRO A 200 -3.16 1.84 -45.49
CA PRO A 200 -2.94 3.27 -45.53
C PRO A 200 -3.22 3.89 -44.14
N PRO A 201 -2.53 4.99 -43.77
CA PRO A 201 -2.78 5.68 -42.52
C PRO A 201 -4.22 6.17 -42.47
N ALA A 202 -4.91 5.94 -41.36
CA ALA A 202 -6.22 6.53 -41.13
C ALA A 202 -6.10 8.04 -41.10
N LYS A 203 -6.92 8.70 -41.97
CA LYS A 203 -7.02 10.14 -42.03
C LYS A 203 -7.69 10.74 -40.82
#